data_09bc4ce6d4fac35516f20c2ab8cac718
#
_entry.id   09bc4ce6d4fac35516f20c2ab8cac718
#
_cell.length_a   1.000
_cell.length_b   1.000
_cell.length_c   1.000
_cell.angle_alpha   90.00
_cell.angle_beta   90.00
_cell.angle_gamma   90.00
#
_symmetry.space_group_name_H-M   'P 1'
#
loop_
_entity.id
_entity.type
_entity.pdbx_description
1 polymer ?
#
loop_
_entity_poly.entity_id
_entity_poly.type
_entity_poly.pdbx_seq_one_letter_code
_entity_poly.pdbx_strand_id
1 'polypeptide(L)'
;QVGMKYGSHSYLQPEYAKDFADWLDNMKKVQSETGRSKEIFIKHYKNKYEESFPPIWVICEIFSFGTLSCWYKNLKEVSSKNASCPGNAKDDIAAFYKIPSVILESWIHSLTVLRNHCAHQSRLILKQIAIQPMKPKSQLWSSQANCVYNLVLILLYLNEQIELPSNWKTDFIGFLKTHSDKCVEFLNFPKDWEKDIFWN
;
A
#
# COMPACT_ATOMS: atom_id res chain seq x y z
N GLN A 1 -1.28 -11.40 -8.58
CA GLN A 1 -0.64 -11.15 -9.90
C GLN A 1 0.84 -11.53 -9.90
N VAL A 2 1.67 -11.03 -8.95
CA VAL A 2 3.11 -11.32 -8.91
C VAL A 2 3.39 -12.81 -8.85
N GLY A 3 2.77 -13.54 -7.92
CA GLY A 3 2.96 -14.98 -7.79
C GLY A 3 2.50 -15.80 -9.00
N MET A 4 1.49 -15.31 -9.72
CA MET A 4 0.99 -15.97 -10.95
C MET A 4 1.94 -15.76 -12.14
N LYS A 5 2.57 -14.59 -12.22
CA LYS A 5 3.44 -14.24 -13.35
C LYS A 5 4.90 -14.66 -13.15
N TYR A 6 5.41 -14.57 -11.92
CA TYR A 6 6.82 -14.78 -11.61
C TYR A 6 7.09 -16.01 -10.73
N GLY A 7 6.06 -16.75 -10.37
CA GLY A 7 6.13 -17.94 -9.53
C GLY A 7 5.80 -17.65 -8.06
N SER A 8 5.28 -18.68 -7.40
CA SER A 8 4.78 -18.60 -6.02
C SER A 8 5.84 -18.18 -4.99
N HIS A 9 7.10 -18.46 -5.27
CA HIS A 9 8.24 -18.20 -4.40
C HIS A 9 9.24 -17.19 -4.99
N SER A 10 8.80 -16.38 -5.97
CA SER A 10 9.65 -15.37 -6.62
C SER A 10 10.27 -14.37 -5.64
N TYR A 11 9.61 -14.09 -4.52
CA TYR A 11 10.14 -13.20 -3.48
C TYR A 11 11.40 -13.73 -2.78
N LEU A 12 11.68 -15.04 -2.87
CA LEU A 12 12.91 -15.65 -2.34
C LEU A 12 14.12 -15.45 -3.28
N GLN A 13 13.90 -14.93 -4.45
CA GLN A 13 14.92 -14.78 -5.49
C GLN A 13 15.43 -13.34 -5.50
N PRO A 14 16.72 -13.11 -5.16
CA PRO A 14 17.27 -11.75 -5.06
C PRO A 14 17.36 -11.02 -6.41
N GLU A 15 17.27 -11.74 -7.54
CA GLU A 15 17.25 -11.13 -8.87
C GLU A 15 16.06 -10.21 -9.12
N TYR A 16 14.95 -10.37 -8.38
CA TYR A 16 13.79 -9.48 -8.45
C TYR A 16 13.91 -8.25 -7.55
N ALA A 17 14.97 -8.17 -6.75
CA ALA A 17 15.21 -7.06 -5.86
C ALA A 17 16.10 -5.99 -6.50
N LYS A 18 15.80 -4.73 -6.22
CA LYS A 18 16.59 -3.57 -6.61
C LYS A 18 17.90 -3.49 -5.85
N ASP A 19 17.83 -3.72 -4.54
CA ASP A 19 18.95 -3.70 -3.61
C ASP A 19 18.99 -5.01 -2.83
N PHE A 20 20.18 -5.64 -2.80
CA PHE A 20 20.38 -6.93 -2.15
C PHE A 20 20.38 -6.82 -0.62
N ALA A 21 20.91 -5.74 -0.05
CA ALA A 21 20.92 -5.55 1.41
C ALA A 21 19.49 -5.34 1.93
N ASP A 22 18.70 -4.50 1.25
CA ASP A 22 17.27 -4.33 1.54
C ASP A 22 16.49 -5.65 1.38
N TRP A 23 16.84 -6.49 0.40
CA TRP A 23 16.24 -7.80 0.23
C TRP A 23 16.53 -8.72 1.42
N LEU A 24 17.79 -8.77 1.88
CA LEU A 24 18.17 -9.56 3.07
C LEU A 24 17.40 -9.10 4.31
N ASP A 25 17.27 -7.80 4.53
CA ASP A 25 16.51 -7.26 5.66
C ASP A 25 15.02 -7.56 5.55
N ASN A 26 14.46 -7.52 4.35
CA ASN A 26 13.10 -7.96 4.10
C ASN A 26 12.93 -9.46 4.37
N MET A 27 13.88 -10.30 3.98
CA MET A 27 13.86 -11.75 4.26
C MET A 27 13.91 -12.04 5.77
N LYS A 28 14.69 -11.29 6.56
CA LYS A 28 14.68 -11.39 8.03
C LYS A 28 13.28 -11.10 8.60
N LYS A 29 12.57 -10.09 8.04
CA LYS A 29 11.18 -9.78 8.45
C LYS A 29 10.24 -10.92 8.08
N VAL A 30 10.35 -11.49 6.86
CA VAL A 30 9.56 -12.68 6.46
C VAL A 30 9.75 -13.81 7.45
N GLN A 31 10.99 -14.14 7.77
CA GLN A 31 11.31 -15.21 8.72
C GLN A 31 10.71 -14.94 10.10
N SER A 32 10.86 -13.72 10.62
CA SER A 32 10.32 -13.31 11.90
C SER A 32 8.80 -13.37 11.93
N GLU A 33 8.12 -12.78 10.92
CA GLU A 33 6.65 -12.73 10.87
C GLU A 33 6.07 -14.13 10.67
N THR A 34 6.65 -14.97 9.81
CA THR A 34 6.26 -16.37 9.64
C THR A 34 6.49 -17.17 10.93
N GLY A 35 7.61 -16.93 11.61
CA GLY A 35 7.96 -17.62 12.86
C GLY A 35 6.96 -17.37 13.98
N ARG A 36 6.58 -16.11 14.19
CA ARG A 36 5.66 -15.67 15.26
C ARG A 36 4.18 -15.81 14.93
N SER A 37 3.84 -16.05 13.67
CA SER A 37 2.44 -16.12 13.24
C SER A 37 1.71 -17.28 13.92
N LYS A 38 0.53 -16.99 14.48
CA LYS A 38 -0.39 -17.96 15.10
C LYS A 38 -1.51 -18.38 14.16
N GLU A 39 -1.52 -17.87 12.93
CA GLU A 39 -2.55 -18.15 11.93
C GLU A 39 -2.62 -19.65 11.60
N ILE A 40 -3.84 -20.17 11.50
CA ILE A 40 -4.11 -21.59 11.29
C ILE A 40 -3.49 -22.06 9.98
N PHE A 41 -3.59 -21.26 8.92
CA PHE A 41 -3.02 -21.61 7.61
C PHE A 41 -1.48 -21.64 7.60
N ILE A 42 -0.81 -20.82 8.41
CA ILE A 42 0.67 -20.89 8.58
C ILE A 42 1.08 -22.16 9.33
N LYS A 43 0.34 -22.52 10.39
CA LYS A 43 0.57 -23.78 11.12
C LYS A 43 0.33 -24.98 10.22
N HIS A 44 -0.76 -24.96 9.44
CA HIS A 44 -1.05 -26.00 8.48
C HIS A 44 0.06 -26.14 7.43
N TYR A 45 0.54 -25.01 6.89
CA TYR A 45 1.62 -25.01 5.93
C TYR A 45 2.89 -25.66 6.49
N LYS A 46 3.35 -25.21 7.67
CA LYS A 46 4.54 -25.76 8.36
C LYS A 46 4.45 -27.25 8.64
N ASN A 47 3.25 -27.76 8.87
CA ASN A 47 3.05 -29.20 9.17
C ASN A 47 2.92 -30.07 7.93
N LYS A 48 2.54 -29.50 6.80
CA LYS A 48 2.20 -30.24 5.57
C LYS A 48 3.29 -30.19 4.51
N TYR A 49 4.05 -29.09 4.45
CA TYR A 49 5.02 -28.85 3.41
C TYR A 49 6.43 -28.74 3.99
N GLU A 50 7.39 -29.26 3.22
CA GLU A 50 8.81 -29.26 3.61
C GLU A 50 9.50 -27.91 3.32
N GLU A 51 8.92 -27.10 2.45
CA GLU A 51 9.47 -25.80 2.10
C GLU A 51 9.47 -24.85 3.31
N SER A 52 10.59 -24.21 3.55
CA SER A 52 10.81 -23.32 4.70
C SER A 52 9.92 -22.07 4.69
N PHE A 53 9.48 -21.63 3.52
CA PHE A 53 8.70 -20.41 3.34
C PHE A 53 7.46 -20.63 2.48
N PRO A 54 6.29 -20.14 2.93
CA PRO A 54 5.04 -20.26 2.19
C PRO A 54 5.04 -19.47 0.88
N PRO A 55 4.10 -19.76 -0.04
CA PRO A 55 3.87 -18.96 -1.24
C PRO A 55 3.60 -17.49 -0.93
N ILE A 56 3.90 -16.60 -1.89
CA ILE A 56 3.79 -15.14 -1.70
C ILE A 56 2.39 -14.69 -1.24
N TRP A 57 1.32 -15.30 -1.74
CA TRP A 57 -0.04 -14.95 -1.33
C TRP A 57 -0.35 -15.30 0.13
N VAL A 58 0.28 -16.36 0.66
CA VAL A 58 0.18 -16.74 2.08
C VAL A 58 0.99 -15.81 2.96
N ILE A 59 2.20 -15.43 2.51
CA ILE A 59 3.07 -14.49 3.22
C ILE A 59 2.44 -13.09 3.29
N CYS A 60 1.81 -12.62 2.21
CA CYS A 60 1.16 -11.31 2.19
C CYS A 60 0.06 -11.16 3.25
N GLU A 61 -0.64 -12.25 3.61
CA GLU A 61 -1.69 -12.22 4.64
C GLU A 61 -1.15 -11.98 6.06
N ILE A 62 0.10 -12.31 6.32
CA ILE A 62 0.71 -12.12 7.64
C ILE A 62 1.62 -10.91 7.74
N PHE A 63 1.93 -10.27 6.62
CA PHE A 63 2.79 -9.09 6.62
C PHE A 63 2.12 -7.89 7.26
N SER A 64 2.90 -7.13 8.01
CA SER A 64 2.51 -5.78 8.34
C SER A 64 2.47 -4.92 7.06
N PHE A 65 1.62 -3.89 7.05
CA PHE A 65 1.57 -3.00 5.88
C PHE A 65 2.92 -2.29 5.63
N GLY A 66 3.71 -2.05 6.70
CA GLY A 66 5.08 -1.55 6.60
C GLY A 66 6.01 -2.54 5.89
N THR A 67 5.90 -3.82 6.19
CA THR A 67 6.67 -4.88 5.51
C THR A 67 6.31 -4.94 4.03
N LEU A 68 5.02 -4.91 3.68
CA LEU A 68 4.56 -4.84 2.28
C LEU A 68 5.11 -3.60 1.55
N SER A 69 5.11 -2.44 2.21
CA SER A 69 5.69 -1.21 1.66
C SER A 69 7.18 -1.36 1.36
N CYS A 70 7.95 -1.95 2.27
CA CYS A 70 9.38 -2.21 2.06
C CYS A 70 9.63 -3.18 0.90
N TRP A 71 8.83 -4.25 0.79
CA TRP A 71 8.91 -5.18 -0.32
C TRP A 71 8.60 -4.51 -1.66
N TYR A 72 7.50 -3.76 -1.75
CA TYR A 72 7.14 -3.06 -2.97
C TYR A 72 8.22 -2.06 -3.40
N LYS A 73 8.76 -1.28 -2.44
CA LYS A 73 9.85 -0.34 -2.69
C LYS A 73 11.08 -1.01 -3.30
N ASN A 74 11.42 -2.22 -2.82
CA ASN A 74 12.61 -2.95 -3.26
C ASN A 74 12.39 -3.85 -4.47
N LEU A 75 11.19 -3.88 -5.07
CA LEU A 75 11.00 -4.56 -6.34
C LEU A 75 11.78 -3.85 -7.44
N LYS A 76 12.47 -4.66 -8.26
CA LYS A 76 13.28 -4.16 -9.37
C LYS A 76 12.41 -3.55 -10.45
N GLU A 77 12.80 -2.39 -10.92
CA GLU A 77 12.28 -1.78 -12.13
C GLU A 77 13.15 -2.22 -13.31
N VAL A 78 12.55 -2.84 -14.31
CA VAL A 78 13.28 -3.22 -15.51
C VAL A 78 13.20 -2.08 -16.50
N SER A 79 14.32 -1.41 -16.70
CA SER A 79 14.49 -0.53 -17.85
C SER A 79 14.30 -1.37 -19.13
N SER A 80 13.39 -0.95 -20.00
CA SER A 80 12.90 -1.64 -21.20
C SER A 80 13.94 -2.07 -22.23
N LYS A 81 15.23 -1.95 -21.95
CA LYS A 81 16.34 -2.23 -22.87
C LYS A 81 16.99 -3.60 -22.72
N ASN A 82 16.70 -4.36 -21.66
CA ASN A 82 17.28 -5.68 -21.46
C ASN A 82 16.18 -6.76 -21.35
N ALA A 83 15.87 -7.38 -22.45
CA ALA A 83 14.89 -8.46 -22.59
C ALA A 83 15.20 -9.75 -21.79
N SER A 84 16.31 -9.82 -21.07
CA SER A 84 16.72 -10.97 -20.28
C SER A 84 16.36 -10.90 -18.80
N CYS A 85 15.77 -9.82 -18.32
CA CYS A 85 15.27 -9.76 -16.95
C CYS A 85 13.78 -10.16 -16.90
N PRO A 86 13.40 -11.03 -15.97
CA PRO A 86 12.00 -11.38 -15.78
C PRO A 86 11.24 -10.13 -15.30
N GLY A 87 10.39 -9.62 -16.14
CA GLY A 87 9.32 -8.64 -15.96
C GLY A 87 9.48 -7.54 -14.92
N ASN A 88 8.81 -6.45 -15.14
CA ASN A 88 8.73 -5.31 -14.23
C ASN A 88 7.57 -5.52 -13.24
N ALA A 89 7.78 -6.37 -12.21
CA ALA A 89 6.75 -6.68 -11.23
C ALA A 89 6.19 -5.44 -10.53
N LYS A 90 7.02 -4.43 -10.32
CA LYS A 90 6.64 -3.18 -9.68
C LYS A 90 5.66 -2.37 -10.55
N ASP A 91 5.96 -2.25 -11.85
CA ASP A 91 5.08 -1.56 -12.78
C ASP A 91 3.82 -2.36 -13.10
N ASP A 92 3.88 -3.69 -13.14
CA ASP A 92 2.70 -4.54 -13.31
C ASP A 92 1.69 -4.34 -12.17
N ILE A 93 2.17 -4.22 -10.92
CA ILE A 93 1.31 -3.92 -9.77
C ILE A 93 0.74 -2.50 -9.92
N ALA A 94 1.55 -1.53 -10.28
CA ALA A 94 1.13 -0.14 -10.44
C ALA A 94 0.13 0.04 -11.60
N ALA A 95 0.32 -0.70 -12.69
CA ALA A 95 -0.59 -0.71 -13.84
C ALA A 95 -2.00 -1.18 -13.46
N PHE A 96 -2.14 -2.11 -12.51
CA PHE A 96 -3.45 -2.49 -11.97
C PHE A 96 -4.18 -1.29 -11.36
N TYR A 97 -3.45 -0.40 -10.67
CA TYR A 97 -4.01 0.82 -10.09
C TYR A 97 -4.00 2.01 -11.07
N LYS A 98 -3.61 1.82 -12.33
CA LYS A 98 -3.55 2.85 -13.39
C LYS A 98 -2.71 4.08 -13.02
N ILE A 99 -1.67 3.90 -12.23
CA ILE A 99 -0.73 4.96 -11.82
C ILE A 99 0.73 4.52 -12.01
N PRO A 100 1.68 5.47 -12.15
CA PRO A 100 3.10 5.15 -12.18
C PRO A 100 3.59 4.48 -10.89
N SER A 101 4.52 3.53 -11.01
CA SER A 101 5.07 2.76 -9.88
C SER A 101 5.69 3.63 -8.79
N VAL A 102 6.33 4.73 -9.16
CA VAL A 102 6.91 5.72 -8.22
C VAL A 102 5.82 6.40 -7.37
N ILE A 103 4.66 6.71 -7.98
CA ILE A 103 3.52 7.29 -7.26
C ILE A 103 2.93 6.26 -6.31
N LEU A 104 2.72 5.02 -6.77
CA LEU A 104 2.18 3.96 -5.92
C LEU A 104 3.11 3.66 -4.73
N GLU A 105 4.43 3.65 -4.93
CA GLU A 105 5.42 3.50 -3.85
C GLU A 105 5.24 4.58 -2.79
N SER A 106 5.17 5.84 -3.20
CA SER A 106 4.97 6.98 -2.31
C SER A 106 3.64 6.89 -1.55
N TRP A 107 2.58 6.47 -2.23
CA TRP A 107 1.25 6.32 -1.64
C TRP A 107 1.19 5.20 -0.61
N ILE A 108 1.71 4.01 -0.93
CA ILE A 108 1.77 2.88 0.01
C ILE A 108 2.55 3.27 1.27
N HIS A 109 3.67 3.97 1.10
CA HIS A 109 4.47 4.44 2.24
C HIS A 109 3.70 5.43 3.11
N SER A 110 3.03 6.40 2.51
CA SER A 110 2.22 7.39 3.24
C SER A 110 1.02 6.74 3.95
N LEU A 111 0.36 5.79 3.31
CA LEU A 111 -0.74 5.02 3.91
C LEU A 111 -0.26 4.13 5.06
N THR A 112 0.99 3.63 5.01
CA THR A 112 1.58 2.90 6.15
C THR A 112 1.62 3.77 7.39
N VAL A 113 1.99 5.04 7.25
CA VAL A 113 2.02 5.99 8.38
C VAL A 113 0.62 6.26 8.90
N LEU A 114 -0.34 6.52 8.01
CA LEU A 114 -1.75 6.70 8.40
C LEU A 114 -2.28 5.48 9.16
N ARG A 115 -2.11 4.29 8.58
CA ARG A 115 -2.55 3.02 9.21
C ARG A 115 -1.94 2.85 10.60
N ASN A 116 -0.66 3.15 10.78
CA ASN A 116 0.01 3.01 12.07
C ASN A 116 -0.56 4.01 13.10
N HIS A 117 -0.86 5.25 12.69
CA HIS A 117 -1.55 6.19 13.57
C HIS A 117 -2.92 5.67 14.00
N CYS A 118 -3.71 5.13 13.07
CA CYS A 118 -5.02 4.54 13.38
C CYS A 118 -4.88 3.32 14.30
N ALA A 119 -3.96 2.40 14.01
CA ALA A 119 -3.77 1.17 14.76
C ALA A 119 -3.29 1.42 16.20
N HIS A 120 -2.52 2.48 16.42
CA HIS A 120 -2.05 2.88 17.75
C HIS A 120 -2.97 3.90 18.43
N GLN A 121 -4.19 4.11 17.90
CA GLN A 121 -5.16 5.10 18.41
C GLN A 121 -4.54 6.50 18.58
N SER A 122 -3.55 6.81 17.74
CA SER A 122 -2.87 8.09 17.79
C SER A 122 -3.77 9.19 17.24
N ARG A 123 -3.67 10.36 17.85
CA ARG A 123 -4.42 11.53 17.42
C ARG A 123 -4.07 11.93 15.99
N LEU A 124 -5.06 11.99 15.10
CA LEU A 124 -4.91 12.51 13.72
C LEU A 124 -5.28 14.00 13.61
N ILE A 125 -6.12 14.48 14.52
CA ILE A 125 -6.64 15.85 14.54
C ILE A 125 -5.48 16.83 14.75
N LEU A 126 -5.40 17.85 13.89
CA LEU A 126 -4.37 18.91 13.90
C LEU A 126 -2.93 18.36 13.79
N LYS A 127 -2.77 17.12 13.35
CA LYS A 127 -1.45 16.52 13.20
C LYS A 127 -0.93 16.74 11.77
N GLN A 128 0.28 17.25 11.67
CA GLN A 128 1.03 17.21 10.42
C GLN A 128 1.56 15.79 10.22
N ILE A 129 1.19 15.18 9.12
CA ILE A 129 1.72 13.87 8.73
C ILE A 129 3.09 14.12 8.09
N ALA A 130 4.14 13.56 8.69
CA ALA A 130 5.52 13.83 8.31
C ALA A 130 5.85 13.41 6.86
N ILE A 131 5.11 12.44 6.30
CA ILE A 131 5.34 11.92 4.97
C ILE A 131 4.30 12.47 4.00
N GLN A 132 4.78 13.22 3.01
CA GLN A 132 3.94 13.72 1.93
C GLN A 132 3.84 12.70 0.81
N PRO A 133 2.63 12.26 0.42
CA PRO A 133 2.46 11.45 -0.76
C PRO A 133 2.81 12.26 -2.02
N MET A 134 3.47 11.62 -2.97
CA MET A 134 3.77 12.22 -4.26
C MET A 134 2.49 12.58 -4.99
N LYS A 135 2.43 13.80 -5.53
CA LYS A 135 1.25 14.29 -6.26
C LYS A 135 1.18 13.66 -7.65
N PRO A 136 0.03 13.09 -8.05
CA PRO A 136 -0.20 12.77 -9.45
C PRO A 136 -0.27 14.07 -10.27
N LYS A 137 -0.03 13.99 -11.57
CA LYS A 137 -0.13 15.16 -12.47
C LYS A 137 -1.56 15.69 -12.64
N SER A 138 -2.57 15.04 -12.09
CA SER A 138 -3.97 15.44 -12.14
C SER A 138 -4.26 16.63 -11.21
N GLN A 139 -5.22 17.49 -11.59
CA GLN A 139 -5.59 18.73 -10.87
C GLN A 139 -6.30 18.50 -9.51
N LEU A 140 -6.55 17.27 -9.12
CA LEU A 140 -7.42 16.89 -8.00
C LEU A 140 -6.72 16.82 -6.64
N TRP A 141 -5.55 17.39 -6.54
CA TRP A 141 -4.73 17.26 -5.33
C TRP A 141 -4.72 18.57 -4.54
N SER A 142 -5.08 18.52 -3.26
CA SER A 142 -5.02 19.71 -2.40
C SER A 142 -3.62 20.35 -2.45
N SER A 143 -3.59 21.68 -2.53
CA SER A 143 -2.35 22.46 -2.42
C SER A 143 -1.73 22.38 -1.03
N GLN A 144 -2.51 22.03 0.00
CA GLN A 144 -2.01 21.86 1.36
C GLN A 144 -1.19 20.60 1.47
N ALA A 145 0.08 20.76 1.78
CA ALA A 145 0.98 19.66 2.10
C ALA A 145 0.58 19.02 3.45
N ASN A 146 0.79 17.72 3.59
CA ASN A 146 0.68 16.98 4.85
C ASN A 146 -0.71 16.90 5.49
N CYS A 147 -1.78 17.02 4.73
CA CYS A 147 -3.12 16.90 5.28
C CYS A 147 -3.68 15.48 5.13
N VAL A 148 -4.53 15.09 6.06
CA VAL A 148 -5.26 13.83 6.05
C VAL A 148 -6.12 13.70 4.80
N TYR A 149 -6.60 14.81 4.25
CA TYR A 149 -7.40 14.86 3.02
C TYR A 149 -6.73 14.15 1.85
N ASN A 150 -5.45 14.40 1.60
CA ASN A 150 -4.72 13.75 0.51
C ASN A 150 -4.64 12.23 0.69
N LEU A 151 -4.51 11.74 1.93
CA LEU A 151 -4.50 10.31 2.22
C LEU A 151 -5.88 9.68 2.02
N VAL A 152 -6.93 10.41 2.35
CA VAL A 152 -8.31 9.99 2.08
C VAL A 152 -8.57 9.88 0.58
N LEU A 153 -8.13 10.86 -0.22
CA LEU A 153 -8.22 10.79 -1.68
C LEU A 153 -7.49 9.57 -2.25
N ILE A 154 -6.30 9.25 -1.73
CA ILE A 154 -5.56 8.05 -2.12
C ILE A 154 -6.36 6.78 -1.82
N LEU A 155 -6.93 6.68 -0.63
CA LEU A 155 -7.76 5.52 -0.25
C LEU A 155 -8.96 5.37 -1.18
N LEU A 156 -9.66 6.45 -1.49
CA LEU A 156 -10.80 6.45 -2.41
C LEU A 156 -10.36 5.98 -3.80
N TYR A 157 -9.29 6.58 -4.32
CA TYR A 157 -8.76 6.21 -5.64
C TYR A 157 -8.39 4.73 -5.71
N LEU A 158 -7.61 4.23 -4.75
CA LEU A 158 -7.17 2.84 -4.74
C LEU A 158 -8.35 1.87 -4.58
N ASN A 159 -9.33 2.23 -3.76
CA ASN A 159 -10.55 1.43 -3.58
C ASN A 159 -11.37 1.32 -4.87
N GLU A 160 -11.46 2.38 -5.66
CA GLU A 160 -12.15 2.37 -6.95
C GLU A 160 -11.52 1.42 -7.98
N GLN A 161 -10.19 1.19 -7.88
CA GLN A 161 -9.52 0.27 -8.80
C GLN A 161 -9.70 -1.22 -8.42
N ILE A 162 -10.19 -1.52 -7.21
CA ILE A 162 -10.27 -2.90 -6.67
C ILE A 162 -11.63 -3.53 -6.98
N GLU A 163 -12.53 -2.99 -7.68
CA GLU A 163 -13.83 -3.56 -8.12
C GLU A 163 -14.52 -4.50 -7.09
N LEU A 164 -14.28 -4.29 -5.78
CA LEU A 164 -14.93 -5.05 -4.74
C LEU A 164 -16.31 -4.44 -4.47
N PRO A 165 -17.37 -5.27 -4.39
CA PRO A 165 -18.67 -4.79 -3.98
C PRO A 165 -18.59 -4.31 -2.52
N SER A 166 -18.52 -3.02 -2.31
CA SER A 166 -18.42 -2.44 -0.98
C SER A 166 -19.17 -1.11 -0.93
N ASN A 167 -19.97 -0.94 0.10
CA ASN A 167 -20.63 0.33 0.40
C ASN A 167 -19.69 1.32 1.11
N TRP A 168 -18.41 0.91 1.29
CA TRP A 168 -17.44 1.69 2.07
C TRP A 168 -17.34 3.15 1.62
N LYS A 169 -17.24 3.39 0.31
CA LYS A 169 -17.15 4.76 -0.23
C LYS A 169 -18.38 5.58 0.17
N THR A 170 -19.57 5.03 -0.04
CA THR A 170 -20.85 5.70 0.27
C THR A 170 -20.97 6.00 1.76
N ASP A 171 -20.70 4.99 2.61
CA ASP A 171 -20.77 5.12 4.06
C ASP A 171 -19.76 6.14 4.59
N PHE A 172 -18.54 6.09 4.04
CA PHE A 172 -17.46 7.00 4.42
C PHE A 172 -17.76 8.45 3.98
N ILE A 173 -18.26 8.65 2.76
CA ILE A 173 -18.70 9.97 2.28
C ILE A 173 -19.85 10.50 3.16
N GLY A 174 -20.84 9.65 3.48
CA GLY A 174 -21.93 10.01 4.38
C GLY A 174 -21.44 10.46 5.75
N PHE A 175 -20.49 9.72 6.32
CA PHE A 175 -19.85 10.10 7.60
C PHE A 175 -19.12 11.45 7.51
N LEU A 176 -18.33 11.68 6.46
CA LEU A 176 -17.60 12.92 6.27
C LEU A 176 -18.54 14.11 6.08
N LYS A 177 -19.61 13.97 5.28
CA LYS A 177 -20.61 15.02 5.07
C LYS A 177 -21.33 15.39 6.38
N THR A 178 -21.67 14.38 7.19
CA THR A 178 -22.28 14.62 8.52
C THR A 178 -21.37 15.41 9.45
N HIS A 179 -20.05 15.36 9.26
CA HIS A 179 -19.04 16.03 10.09
C HIS A 179 -18.20 17.03 9.30
N SER A 180 -18.75 17.62 8.22
CA SER A 180 -18.03 18.46 7.28
C SER A 180 -17.26 19.60 7.95
N ASP A 181 -17.90 20.35 8.83
CA ASP A 181 -17.26 21.46 9.57
C ASP A 181 -16.04 20.99 10.36
N LYS A 182 -16.15 19.83 11.03
CA LYS A 182 -15.04 19.25 11.80
C LYS A 182 -13.92 18.74 10.91
N CYS A 183 -14.24 18.23 9.73
CA CYS A 183 -13.24 17.81 8.74
C CYS A 183 -12.42 19.01 8.26
N VAL A 184 -13.05 20.13 7.98
CA VAL A 184 -12.36 21.36 7.58
C VAL A 184 -11.52 21.91 8.75
N GLU A 185 -12.10 22.01 9.94
CA GLU A 185 -11.44 22.63 11.10
C GLU A 185 -10.28 21.78 11.65
N PHE A 186 -10.46 20.46 11.76
CA PHE A 186 -9.53 19.60 12.49
C PHE A 186 -8.66 18.68 11.61
N LEU A 187 -9.09 18.37 10.39
CA LEU A 187 -8.37 17.49 9.46
C LEU A 187 -7.76 18.24 8.28
N ASN A 188 -7.87 19.56 8.27
CA ASN A 188 -7.38 20.44 7.21
C ASN A 188 -7.94 20.09 5.82
N PHE A 189 -9.21 19.71 5.74
CA PHE A 189 -9.87 19.54 4.45
C PHE A 189 -10.05 20.92 3.80
N PRO A 190 -9.96 21.02 2.46
CA PRO A 190 -10.33 22.23 1.75
C PRO A 190 -11.80 22.61 2.06
N LYS A 191 -12.11 23.91 2.15
CA LYS A 191 -13.49 24.37 2.44
C LYS A 191 -14.53 23.83 1.46
N ASP A 192 -14.12 23.65 0.21
CA ASP A 192 -14.98 23.17 -0.88
C ASP A 192 -14.75 21.70 -1.23
N TRP A 193 -14.23 20.89 -0.31
CA TRP A 193 -13.88 19.51 -0.56
C TRP A 193 -15.02 18.66 -1.13
N GLU A 194 -16.27 18.97 -0.75
CA GLU A 194 -17.46 18.24 -1.24
C GLU A 194 -17.73 18.44 -2.73
N LYS A 195 -17.17 19.50 -3.34
CA LYS A 195 -17.27 19.79 -4.78
C LYS A 195 -16.22 19.04 -5.61
N ASP A 196 -15.26 18.39 -4.95
CA ASP A 196 -14.23 17.65 -5.65
C ASP A 196 -14.84 16.43 -6.35
N ILE A 197 -14.31 16.11 -7.53
CA ILE A 197 -14.84 15.07 -8.43
C ILE A 197 -14.83 13.67 -7.78
N PHE A 198 -13.96 13.44 -6.80
CA PHE A 198 -13.91 12.17 -6.07
C PHE A 198 -15.10 11.90 -5.15
N TRP A 199 -15.91 12.95 -4.84
CA TRP A 199 -17.02 12.88 -3.89
C TRP A 199 -18.38 12.79 -4.62
N ASN A 200 -18.38 12.97 -5.93
CA ASN A 200 -19.57 12.93 -6.78
C ASN A 200 -19.57 11.63 -7.67
#